data_a3968c46184e1357a11b54f82cbf822d
#
_entry.id   a3968c46184e1357a11b54f82cbf822d
#
_cell.length_a   1.000
_cell.length_b   1.000
_cell.length_c   1.000
_cell.angle_alpha   90.00
_cell.angle_beta   90.00
_cell.angle_gamma   90.00
#
_symmetry.space_group_name_H-M   'P 1'
#
loop_
_entity.id
_entity.type
_entity.pdbx_description
1 polymer ?
#
loop_
_entity_poly.entity_id
_entity_poly.type
_entity_poly.pdbx_seq_one_letter_code
_entity_poly.pdbx_strand_id
1 'polypeptide(L)'
;MSSTVFADDADRLLRRANRYFAPLPEVMPGAEKDTAEKIALGKKLFFDVRLSINDQQSCASCHRLENAAAGVDNLPVSPGAKGDLGTRNSPTVLNAGLQRRQFWDGRAENLVEQAKGPILNPIEMGMPDEQTVVNKISGIDEYRKAFAEVFTDVKPAITYHNIAEAIAAFERTLLTPSRFDDFMNGDTSALSEAEQRGMASFIRANCVSCHDGPLLGGVAFEKLGQKAPYANQTDLGMYEQTKSDADKMVFKVSQLRNITLTGPYYHDGKIATLDEAIQQMAKLQLGVELSSEEVADISQFFNALTDKTREKP
;
A
#
# COMPACT_ATOMS: atom_id res chain seq x y z
N MET A 1 -34.96 -24.67 -5.99
CA MET A 1 -34.99 -24.13 -4.61
C MET A 1 -33.63 -23.58 -4.15
N SER A 2 -32.54 -23.68 -4.94
CA SER A 2 -31.18 -23.27 -4.53
C SER A 2 -30.90 -21.76 -4.60
N SER A 3 -31.38 -21.05 -5.64
CA SER A 3 -30.97 -19.65 -5.90
C SER A 3 -31.52 -18.62 -4.90
N THR A 4 -32.69 -18.83 -4.33
CA THR A 4 -33.29 -17.87 -3.37
C THR A 4 -32.64 -17.94 -1.99
N VAL A 5 -32.19 -19.11 -1.55
CA VAL A 5 -31.51 -19.28 -0.24
C VAL A 5 -30.12 -18.61 -0.27
N PHE A 6 -29.39 -18.72 -1.39
CA PHE A 6 -28.06 -18.09 -1.55
C PHE A 6 -28.15 -16.56 -1.62
N ALA A 7 -29.16 -16.00 -2.28
CA ALA A 7 -29.36 -14.54 -2.33
C ALA A 7 -29.62 -13.95 -0.93
N ASP A 8 -30.48 -14.59 -0.10
CA ASP A 8 -30.73 -14.18 1.27
C ASP A 8 -29.46 -14.24 2.16
N ASP A 9 -28.57 -15.20 1.90
CA ASP A 9 -27.30 -15.34 2.63
C ASP A 9 -26.28 -14.26 2.20
N ALA A 10 -26.20 -13.92 0.91
CA ALA A 10 -25.33 -12.87 0.40
C ALA A 10 -25.75 -11.48 0.91
N ASP A 11 -27.05 -11.17 0.92
CA ASP A 11 -27.58 -9.93 1.48
C ASP A 11 -27.32 -9.81 2.99
N ARG A 12 -27.41 -10.92 3.72
CA ARG A 12 -27.08 -10.95 5.15
C ARG A 12 -25.58 -10.71 5.37
N LEU A 13 -24.75 -11.30 4.53
CA LEU A 13 -23.30 -11.07 4.56
C LEU A 13 -22.95 -9.62 4.26
N LEU A 14 -23.55 -9.01 3.23
CA LEU A 14 -23.37 -7.60 2.90
C LEU A 14 -23.76 -6.69 4.08
N ARG A 15 -24.94 -6.91 4.71
CA ARG A 15 -25.33 -6.15 5.91
C ARG A 15 -24.34 -6.29 7.06
N ARG A 16 -23.71 -7.45 7.21
CA ARG A 16 -22.66 -7.69 8.22
C ARG A 16 -21.36 -7.01 7.82
N ALA A 17 -20.95 -7.10 6.57
CA ALA A 17 -19.74 -6.51 6.01
C ALA A 17 -19.76 -4.97 6.12
N ASN A 18 -20.88 -4.33 5.88
CA ASN A 18 -21.09 -2.88 6.00
C ASN A 18 -20.84 -2.31 7.42
N ARG A 19 -20.68 -3.16 8.43
CA ARG A 19 -20.30 -2.72 9.78
C ARG A 19 -18.79 -2.49 9.92
N TYR A 20 -18.01 -3.05 9.01
CA TYR A 20 -16.55 -3.08 9.10
C TYR A 20 -15.90 -2.46 7.88
N PHE A 21 -16.49 -2.61 6.70
CA PHE A 21 -15.87 -2.26 5.44
C PHE A 21 -16.66 -1.16 4.71
N ALA A 22 -15.97 -0.52 3.77
CA ALA A 22 -16.55 0.41 2.82
C ALA A 22 -15.94 0.19 1.43
N PRO A 23 -16.61 0.56 0.34
CA PRO A 23 -15.98 0.64 -0.97
C PRO A 23 -14.92 1.73 -0.99
N LEU A 24 -14.02 1.67 -1.98
CA LEU A 24 -13.07 2.76 -2.21
C LEU A 24 -13.83 4.05 -2.58
N PRO A 25 -13.34 5.23 -2.15
CA PRO A 25 -13.86 6.50 -2.62
C PRO A 25 -13.52 6.70 -4.11
N GLU A 26 -14.25 7.58 -4.79
CA GLU A 26 -13.98 7.92 -6.19
C GLU A 26 -12.61 8.60 -6.39
N VAL A 27 -12.16 9.35 -5.40
CA VAL A 27 -10.88 10.08 -5.41
C VAL A 27 -10.18 9.96 -4.06
N MET A 28 -8.86 10.00 -4.05
CA MET A 28 -8.07 10.06 -2.81
C MET A 28 -8.11 11.47 -2.19
N PRO A 29 -7.99 11.60 -0.87
CA PRO A 29 -7.88 12.89 -0.20
C PRO A 29 -6.75 13.75 -0.77
N GLY A 30 -7.03 15.02 -1.07
CA GLY A 30 -6.09 15.97 -1.66
C GLY A 30 -6.07 15.99 -3.19
N ALA A 31 -6.69 15.02 -3.86
CA ALA A 31 -6.75 14.96 -5.32
C ALA A 31 -7.54 16.13 -5.96
N GLU A 32 -8.40 16.79 -5.19
CA GLU A 32 -9.15 17.98 -5.64
C GLU A 32 -8.24 19.17 -6.00
N LYS A 33 -6.97 19.14 -5.58
CA LYS A 33 -5.94 20.17 -5.87
C LYS A 33 -5.00 19.77 -7.00
N ASP A 34 -5.18 18.59 -7.57
CA ASP A 34 -4.26 18.05 -8.57
C ASP A 34 -4.76 18.30 -9.98
N THR A 35 -4.05 19.16 -10.72
CA THR A 35 -4.34 19.38 -12.15
C THR A 35 -3.77 18.23 -13.00
N ALA A 36 -4.28 18.08 -14.22
CA ALA A 36 -3.78 17.07 -15.15
C ALA A 36 -2.28 17.25 -15.45
N GLU A 37 -1.81 18.50 -15.50
CA GLU A 37 -0.42 18.85 -15.73
C GLU A 37 0.45 18.45 -14.53
N LYS A 38 -0.02 18.68 -13.28
CA LYS A 38 0.68 18.27 -12.06
C LYS A 38 0.78 16.75 -11.99
N ILE A 39 -0.30 16.02 -12.29
CA ILE A 39 -0.33 14.56 -12.35
C ILE A 39 0.66 14.04 -13.41
N ALA A 40 0.66 14.64 -14.61
CA ALA A 40 1.58 14.25 -15.68
C ALA A 40 3.05 14.48 -15.29
N LEU A 41 3.35 15.62 -14.67
CA LEU A 41 4.68 15.91 -14.11
C LEU A 41 5.08 14.89 -13.05
N GLY A 42 4.18 14.59 -12.12
CA GLY A 42 4.40 13.59 -11.07
C GLY A 42 4.65 12.20 -11.62
N LYS A 43 3.85 11.78 -12.60
CA LYS A 43 4.06 10.51 -13.31
C LYS A 43 5.46 10.45 -13.93
N LYS A 44 5.88 11.50 -14.62
CA LYS A 44 7.20 11.57 -15.23
C LYS A 44 8.31 11.44 -14.18
N LEU A 45 8.21 12.15 -13.04
CA LEU A 45 9.17 12.08 -11.94
C LEU A 45 9.20 10.69 -11.29
N PHE A 46 8.04 10.05 -11.11
CA PHE A 46 7.94 8.70 -10.51
C PHE A 46 8.73 7.64 -11.31
N PHE A 47 8.80 7.78 -12.64
CA PHE A 47 9.54 6.89 -13.53
C PHE A 47 10.96 7.38 -13.85
N ASP A 48 11.37 8.56 -13.38
CA ASP A 48 12.65 9.16 -13.76
C ASP A 48 13.81 8.68 -12.88
N VAL A 49 14.72 7.96 -13.47
CA VAL A 49 15.92 7.44 -12.79
C VAL A 49 16.88 8.54 -12.32
N ARG A 50 16.76 9.77 -12.87
CA ARG A 50 17.62 10.91 -12.53
C ARG A 50 17.39 11.45 -11.11
N LEU A 51 16.34 10.98 -10.42
CA LEU A 51 16.15 11.23 -8.99
C LEU A 51 17.05 10.38 -8.10
N SER A 52 17.87 9.48 -8.67
CA SER A 52 18.86 8.70 -7.93
C SER A 52 20.31 9.19 -8.20
N ILE A 53 21.23 8.79 -7.31
CA ILE A 53 22.62 9.25 -7.32
C ILE A 53 23.38 8.85 -8.60
N ASN A 54 23.03 7.72 -9.18
CA ASN A 54 23.71 7.12 -10.33
C ASN A 54 22.84 7.03 -11.60
N ASP A 55 21.65 7.65 -11.61
CA ASP A 55 20.69 7.63 -12.74
C ASP A 55 20.22 6.23 -13.15
N GLN A 56 20.10 5.30 -12.19
CA GLN A 56 19.71 3.91 -12.46
C GLN A 56 18.43 3.48 -11.72
N GLN A 57 17.93 4.28 -10.77
CA GLN A 57 16.80 3.93 -9.95
C GLN A 57 15.74 5.03 -9.91
N SER A 58 14.49 4.64 -10.01
CA SER A 58 13.32 5.50 -9.87
C SER A 58 12.35 4.90 -8.82
N CYS A 59 11.26 5.60 -8.50
CA CYS A 59 10.20 5.02 -7.65
C CYS A 59 9.65 3.73 -8.26
N ALA A 60 9.48 3.70 -9.59
CA ALA A 60 9.00 2.52 -10.32
C ALA A 60 9.95 1.31 -10.27
N SER A 61 11.20 1.47 -9.85
CA SER A 61 12.13 0.33 -9.70
C SER A 61 11.67 -0.63 -8.60
N CYS A 62 11.16 -0.08 -7.48
CA CYS A 62 10.63 -0.85 -6.35
C CYS A 62 9.09 -0.93 -6.38
N HIS A 63 8.43 0.06 -6.98
CA HIS A 63 6.97 0.19 -7.04
C HIS A 63 6.46 0.03 -8.48
N ARG A 64 6.60 -1.19 -9.01
CA ARG A 64 6.24 -1.50 -10.41
C ARG A 64 4.75 -1.34 -10.66
N LEU A 65 4.41 -0.66 -11.74
CA LEU A 65 3.01 -0.45 -12.18
C LEU A 65 2.72 -1.08 -13.55
N GLU A 66 3.75 -1.57 -14.24
CA GLU A 66 3.68 -2.14 -15.56
C GLU A 66 3.23 -3.61 -15.52
N ASN A 67 2.65 -4.11 -16.62
CA ASN A 67 2.27 -5.51 -16.78
C ASN A 67 1.40 -6.06 -15.64
N ALA A 68 0.44 -5.27 -15.19
CA ALA A 68 -0.45 -5.60 -14.07
C ALA A 68 0.26 -5.81 -12.71
N ALA A 69 1.49 -5.31 -12.54
CA ALA A 69 2.15 -5.31 -11.25
C ALA A 69 1.39 -4.47 -10.20
N ALA A 70 1.42 -4.91 -8.97
CA ALA A 70 0.62 -4.34 -7.89
C ALA A 70 1.35 -3.27 -7.07
N GLY A 71 2.21 -2.46 -7.70
CA GLY A 71 2.92 -1.38 -7.04
C GLY A 71 4.04 -1.85 -6.10
N VAL A 72 4.60 -3.03 -6.35
CA VAL A 72 5.71 -3.66 -5.64
C VAL A 72 6.67 -4.33 -6.64
N ASP A 73 7.88 -4.66 -6.20
CA ASP A 73 8.86 -5.43 -6.99
C ASP A 73 8.82 -6.94 -6.72
N ASN A 74 8.04 -7.38 -5.75
CA ASN A 74 7.91 -8.76 -5.29
C ASN A 74 9.22 -9.38 -4.77
N LEU A 75 10.13 -8.55 -4.26
CA LEU A 75 11.34 -8.99 -3.56
C LEU A 75 11.12 -8.92 -2.04
N PRO A 76 11.78 -9.76 -1.25
CA PRO A 76 11.74 -9.64 0.22
C PRO A 76 12.14 -8.25 0.68
N VAL A 77 13.22 -7.73 0.13
CA VAL A 77 13.70 -6.36 0.30
C VAL A 77 14.27 -5.87 -1.03
N SER A 78 14.05 -4.61 -1.36
CA SER A 78 14.46 -4.03 -2.62
C SER A 78 15.95 -3.63 -2.61
N PRO A 79 16.69 -3.81 -3.73
CA PRO A 79 18.01 -3.23 -3.88
C PRO A 79 17.92 -1.72 -4.14
N GLY A 80 18.81 -0.95 -3.54
CA GLY A 80 18.95 0.48 -3.80
C GLY A 80 19.90 0.80 -4.96
N ALA A 81 20.06 2.08 -5.25
CA ALA A 81 20.85 2.59 -6.37
C ALA A 81 22.33 2.13 -6.35
N LYS A 82 22.89 1.87 -5.18
CA LYS A 82 24.27 1.39 -5.01
C LYS A 82 24.37 -0.12 -4.84
N GLY A 83 23.24 -0.85 -4.91
CA GLY A 83 23.16 -2.29 -4.73
C GLY A 83 23.01 -2.74 -3.27
N ASP A 84 23.00 -1.83 -2.32
CA ASP A 84 22.67 -2.15 -0.92
C ASP A 84 21.22 -2.60 -0.83
N LEU A 85 20.93 -3.57 0.06
CA LEU A 85 19.58 -4.07 0.26
C LEU A 85 18.86 -3.25 1.33
N GLY A 86 17.60 -2.93 1.08
CA GLY A 86 16.70 -2.37 2.08
C GLY A 86 16.52 -3.29 3.29
N THR A 87 15.97 -2.76 4.36
CA THR A 87 15.71 -3.54 5.60
C THR A 87 14.26 -3.99 5.71
N ARG A 88 13.37 -3.42 4.90
CA ARG A 88 11.92 -3.70 4.89
C ARG A 88 11.44 -4.00 3.49
N ASN A 89 10.41 -4.84 3.42
CA ASN A 89 9.66 -5.07 2.20
C ASN A 89 9.01 -3.76 1.71
N SER A 90 9.05 -3.52 0.39
CA SER A 90 8.43 -2.35 -0.24
C SER A 90 6.92 -2.50 -0.25
N PRO A 91 6.15 -1.68 0.50
CA PRO A 91 4.70 -1.75 0.47
C PRO A 91 4.17 -1.21 -0.86
N THR A 92 2.99 -1.67 -1.26
CA THR A 92 2.36 -1.17 -2.49
C THR A 92 2.05 0.32 -2.42
N VAL A 93 2.27 1.03 -3.52
CA VAL A 93 1.85 2.44 -3.73
C VAL A 93 0.37 2.56 -4.14
N LEU A 94 -0.27 1.42 -4.51
CA LEU A 94 -1.68 1.42 -4.87
C LEU A 94 -2.53 1.78 -3.65
N ASN A 95 -3.49 2.69 -3.82
CA ASN A 95 -4.37 3.20 -2.77
C ASN A 95 -3.64 3.89 -1.59
N ALA A 96 -2.34 4.18 -1.71
CA ALA A 96 -1.51 4.63 -0.58
C ALA A 96 -1.98 5.97 0.02
N GLY A 97 -2.58 6.87 -0.78
CA GLY A 97 -3.11 8.15 -0.29
C GLY A 97 -4.32 8.02 0.65
N LEU A 98 -4.94 6.84 0.75
CA LEU A 98 -6.01 6.55 1.72
C LEU A 98 -5.47 6.09 3.08
N GLN A 99 -4.18 5.77 3.18
CA GLN A 99 -3.59 5.34 4.44
C GLN A 99 -3.38 6.54 5.37
N ARG A 100 -3.55 6.32 6.67
CA ARG A 100 -3.41 7.36 7.69
C ARG A 100 -2.02 7.99 7.74
N ARG A 101 -0.98 7.21 7.56
CA ARG A 101 0.44 7.60 7.52
C ARG A 101 1.18 6.66 6.57
N GLN A 102 2.36 7.07 6.10
CA GLN A 102 3.15 6.29 5.17
C GLN A 102 4.32 5.56 5.87
N PHE A 103 4.89 4.56 5.20
CA PHE A 103 5.84 3.57 5.71
C PHE A 103 5.24 2.60 6.74
N TRP A 104 5.96 1.52 7.02
CA TRP A 104 5.58 0.50 8.01
C TRP A 104 5.48 1.05 9.44
N ASP A 105 6.32 2.01 9.78
CA ASP A 105 6.42 2.66 11.10
C ASP A 105 5.66 3.99 11.20
N GLY A 106 4.98 4.41 10.13
CA GLY A 106 4.18 5.62 10.11
C GLY A 106 4.97 6.93 10.19
N ARG A 107 6.28 6.90 9.89
CA ARG A 107 7.15 8.08 10.05
C ARG A 107 6.81 9.26 9.14
N ALA A 108 6.18 9.02 7.98
CA ALA A 108 5.72 10.10 7.11
C ALA A 108 4.22 10.32 7.24
N GLU A 109 3.84 11.60 7.35
CA GLU A 109 2.46 12.01 7.62
C GLU A 109 1.51 11.80 6.44
N ASN A 110 2.03 11.96 5.22
CA ASN A 110 1.27 11.91 3.97
C ASN A 110 2.19 11.49 2.80
N LEU A 111 1.64 11.41 1.57
CA LEU A 111 2.39 11.03 0.37
C LEU A 111 3.52 12.01 0.05
N VAL A 112 3.34 13.32 0.28
CA VAL A 112 4.37 14.33 0.00
C VAL A 112 5.59 14.10 0.89
N GLU A 113 5.37 13.90 2.18
CA GLU A 113 6.46 13.61 3.13
C GLU A 113 7.08 12.23 2.89
N GLN A 114 6.31 11.26 2.40
CA GLN A 114 6.82 9.96 2.02
C GLN A 114 7.77 10.08 0.82
N ALA A 115 7.36 10.78 -0.26
CA ALA A 115 8.14 10.89 -1.50
C ALA A 115 9.53 11.52 -1.29
N LYS A 116 9.68 12.36 -0.27
CA LYS A 116 10.99 12.95 0.11
C LYS A 116 11.97 11.91 0.65
N GLY A 117 11.49 10.92 1.40
CA GLY A 117 12.36 9.97 2.12
C GLY A 117 13.27 9.14 1.22
N PRO A 118 12.76 8.34 0.29
CA PRO A 118 13.52 7.44 -0.57
C PRO A 118 14.61 8.12 -1.40
N ILE A 119 14.35 9.33 -1.88
CA ILE A 119 15.29 10.10 -2.72
C ILE A 119 16.61 10.36 -1.98
N LEU A 120 16.52 10.72 -0.69
CA LEU A 120 17.69 11.04 0.14
C LEU A 120 18.21 9.83 0.92
N ASN A 121 17.46 8.73 0.98
CA ASN A 121 17.91 7.55 1.71
C ASN A 121 19.14 6.92 1.05
N PRO A 122 20.29 6.85 1.76
CA PRO A 122 21.55 6.35 1.18
C PRO A 122 21.48 4.90 0.70
N ILE A 123 20.57 4.10 1.27
CA ILE A 123 20.34 2.69 0.89
C ILE A 123 19.39 2.59 -0.31
N GLU A 124 18.49 3.58 -0.53
CA GLU A 124 17.52 3.56 -1.63
C GLU A 124 18.04 4.34 -2.85
N MET A 125 17.62 5.60 -3.05
CA MET A 125 18.03 6.40 -4.23
C MET A 125 19.34 7.16 -4.02
N GLY A 126 19.75 7.40 -2.77
CA GLY A 126 21.09 7.79 -2.35
C GLY A 126 21.53 9.20 -2.70
N MET A 127 20.62 10.13 -3.02
CA MET A 127 20.96 11.54 -3.23
C MET A 127 21.50 12.16 -1.94
N PRO A 128 22.54 13.01 -2.00
CA PRO A 128 23.22 13.48 -0.79
C PRO A 128 22.40 14.51 0.01
N ASP A 129 21.63 15.34 -0.68
CA ASP A 129 20.80 16.40 -0.09
C ASP A 129 19.74 16.94 -1.06
N GLU A 130 18.79 17.68 -0.54
CA GLU A 130 17.69 18.29 -1.29
C GLU A 130 18.18 19.26 -2.38
N GLN A 131 19.21 20.06 -2.08
CA GLN A 131 19.71 21.05 -3.03
C GLN A 131 20.33 20.39 -4.26
N THR A 132 21.01 19.26 -4.08
CA THR A 132 21.57 18.47 -5.18
C THR A 132 20.47 17.91 -6.07
N VAL A 133 19.35 17.42 -5.50
CA VAL A 133 18.17 17.00 -6.26
C VAL A 133 17.60 18.16 -7.07
N VAL A 134 17.37 19.30 -6.42
CA VAL A 134 16.84 20.51 -7.06
C VAL A 134 17.74 20.98 -8.19
N ASN A 135 19.06 21.03 -7.98
CA ASN A 135 20.02 21.43 -9.00
C ASN A 135 19.99 20.49 -10.21
N LYS A 136 19.95 19.19 -9.96
CA LYS A 136 19.91 18.16 -11.01
C LYS A 136 18.65 18.30 -11.88
N ILE A 137 17.48 18.41 -11.26
CA ILE A 137 16.20 18.58 -11.96
C ILE A 137 16.14 19.95 -12.66
N SER A 138 16.62 21.02 -12.04
CA SER A 138 16.68 22.38 -12.63
C SER A 138 17.63 22.45 -13.82
N GLY A 139 18.62 21.56 -13.93
CA GLY A 139 19.51 21.45 -15.09
C GLY A 139 18.81 20.97 -16.37
N ILE A 140 17.58 20.47 -16.26
CA ILE A 140 16.83 19.85 -17.37
C ILE A 140 15.76 20.81 -17.89
N ASP A 141 15.88 21.26 -19.15
CA ASP A 141 14.98 22.24 -19.76
C ASP A 141 13.51 21.85 -19.71
N GLU A 142 13.23 20.58 -19.94
CA GLU A 142 11.87 20.05 -19.93
C GLU A 142 11.23 20.16 -18.55
N TYR A 143 11.98 19.89 -17.46
CA TYR A 143 11.48 20.08 -16.11
C TYR A 143 11.31 21.55 -15.74
N ARG A 144 12.24 22.44 -16.15
CA ARG A 144 12.08 23.89 -15.93
C ARG A 144 10.76 24.40 -16.49
N LYS A 145 10.40 23.98 -17.71
CA LYS A 145 9.14 24.38 -18.35
C LYS A 145 7.94 23.80 -17.62
N ALA A 146 7.92 22.49 -17.39
CA ALA A 146 6.79 21.81 -16.74
C ALA A 146 6.53 22.33 -15.31
N PHE A 147 7.58 22.54 -14.51
CA PHE A 147 7.41 23.10 -13.17
C PHE A 147 6.92 24.55 -13.20
N ALA A 148 7.38 25.38 -14.15
CA ALA A 148 6.90 26.76 -14.30
C ALA A 148 5.42 26.83 -14.69
N GLU A 149 4.93 25.87 -15.46
CA GLU A 149 3.51 25.74 -15.84
C GLU A 149 2.63 25.25 -14.67
N VAL A 150 3.15 24.32 -13.85
CA VAL A 150 2.39 23.70 -12.76
C VAL A 150 2.41 24.55 -11.49
N PHE A 151 3.55 25.14 -11.12
CA PHE A 151 3.75 25.87 -9.87
C PHE A 151 3.94 27.37 -10.13
N THR A 152 2.89 28.01 -10.67
CA THR A 152 2.89 29.41 -11.12
C THR A 152 3.13 30.42 -9.98
N ASP A 153 2.65 30.09 -8.78
CA ASP A 153 2.65 30.99 -7.62
C ASP A 153 3.90 30.82 -6.74
N VAL A 154 4.81 29.89 -7.10
CA VAL A 154 6.01 29.56 -6.33
C VAL A 154 7.26 29.94 -7.12
N LYS A 155 8.18 30.70 -6.52
CA LYS A 155 9.47 31.06 -7.15
C LYS A 155 10.62 30.82 -6.18
N PRO A 156 11.59 29.98 -6.53
CA PRO A 156 11.66 29.17 -7.76
C PRO A 156 10.59 28.07 -7.80
N ALA A 157 10.08 27.73 -8.98
CA ALA A 157 9.06 26.69 -9.16
C ALA A 157 9.58 25.28 -8.82
N ILE A 158 10.88 25.01 -9.09
CA ILE A 158 11.53 23.77 -8.72
C ILE A 158 12.08 23.88 -7.30
N THR A 159 11.40 23.22 -6.38
CA THR A 159 11.82 22.99 -5.01
C THR A 159 11.74 21.51 -4.68
N TYR A 160 12.43 21.03 -3.66
CA TYR A 160 12.34 19.63 -3.23
C TYR A 160 10.90 19.26 -2.82
N HIS A 161 10.20 20.20 -2.16
CA HIS A 161 8.79 20.04 -1.82
C HIS A 161 7.90 19.91 -3.06
N ASN A 162 8.08 20.76 -4.08
CA ASN A 162 7.26 20.71 -5.30
C ASN A 162 7.53 19.45 -6.13
N ILE A 163 8.75 18.89 -6.09
CA ILE A 163 9.07 17.58 -6.67
C ILE A 163 8.23 16.50 -5.98
N ALA A 164 8.23 16.47 -4.66
CA ALA A 164 7.46 15.52 -3.87
C ALA A 164 5.94 15.70 -4.04
N GLU A 165 5.46 16.96 -4.09
CA GLU A 165 4.05 17.28 -4.31
C GLU A 165 3.55 16.78 -5.68
N ALA A 166 4.36 16.93 -6.74
CA ALA A 166 4.02 16.40 -8.05
C ALA A 166 3.96 14.85 -8.05
N ILE A 167 4.94 14.19 -7.42
CA ILE A 167 4.93 12.72 -7.27
C ILE A 167 3.68 12.27 -6.52
N ALA A 168 3.35 12.91 -5.40
CA ALA A 168 2.16 12.60 -4.62
C ALA A 168 0.86 12.80 -5.42
N ALA A 169 0.79 13.81 -6.30
CA ALA A 169 -0.36 14.03 -7.19
C ALA A 169 -0.58 12.84 -8.14
N PHE A 170 0.49 12.28 -8.69
CA PHE A 170 0.40 11.07 -9.49
C PHE A 170 -0.03 9.86 -8.64
N GLU A 171 0.56 9.67 -7.46
CA GLU A 171 0.21 8.54 -6.59
C GLU A 171 -1.26 8.57 -6.16
N ARG A 172 -1.85 9.75 -5.98
CA ARG A 172 -3.30 9.91 -5.71
C ARG A 172 -4.20 9.41 -6.85
N THR A 173 -3.68 9.19 -8.04
CA THR A 173 -4.43 8.58 -9.16
C THR A 173 -4.46 7.05 -9.12
N LEU A 174 -3.67 6.42 -8.24
CA LEU A 174 -3.47 4.98 -8.21
C LEU A 174 -4.55 4.25 -7.38
N LEU A 175 -5.83 4.58 -7.60
CA LEU A 175 -6.96 3.85 -7.04
C LEU A 175 -7.21 2.55 -7.80
N THR A 176 -7.56 1.51 -7.07
CA THR A 176 -7.72 0.16 -7.63
C THR A 176 -9.07 -0.46 -7.23
N PRO A 177 -10.17 -0.04 -7.87
CA PRO A 177 -11.48 -0.64 -7.62
C PRO A 177 -11.51 -2.12 -8.01
N SER A 178 -12.16 -2.92 -7.19
CA SER A 178 -12.21 -4.38 -7.29
C SER A 178 -13.65 -4.88 -7.27
N ARG A 179 -13.86 -6.19 -7.46
CA ARG A 179 -15.18 -6.84 -7.33
C ARG A 179 -15.74 -6.70 -5.90
N PHE A 180 -14.87 -6.59 -4.91
CA PHE A 180 -15.29 -6.29 -3.55
C PHE A 180 -16.02 -4.95 -3.45
N ASP A 181 -15.61 -3.92 -4.21
CA ASP A 181 -16.30 -2.63 -4.22
C ASP A 181 -17.69 -2.74 -4.83
N ASP A 182 -17.86 -3.55 -5.89
CA ASP A 182 -19.17 -3.81 -6.48
C ASP A 182 -20.09 -4.51 -5.46
N PHE A 183 -19.57 -5.51 -4.75
CA PHE A 183 -20.31 -6.19 -3.68
C PHE A 183 -20.72 -5.21 -2.58
N MET A 184 -19.81 -4.37 -2.11
CA MET A 184 -20.11 -3.37 -1.07
C MET A 184 -21.10 -2.30 -1.53
N ASN A 185 -21.19 -2.04 -2.84
CA ASN A 185 -22.17 -1.16 -3.45
C ASN A 185 -23.51 -1.84 -3.76
N GLY A 186 -23.68 -3.13 -3.39
CA GLY A 186 -24.95 -3.85 -3.44
C GLY A 186 -25.06 -4.92 -4.52
N ASP A 187 -24.05 -5.10 -5.38
CA ASP A 187 -24.03 -6.23 -6.31
C ASP A 187 -23.56 -7.50 -5.58
N THR A 188 -24.50 -8.18 -4.92
CA THR A 188 -24.19 -9.40 -4.19
C THR A 188 -23.74 -10.58 -5.04
N SER A 189 -23.85 -10.47 -6.37
CA SER A 189 -23.34 -11.45 -7.34
C SER A 189 -21.88 -11.23 -7.73
N ALA A 190 -21.29 -10.09 -7.36
CA ALA A 190 -19.90 -9.74 -7.69
C ALA A 190 -18.85 -10.66 -7.05
N LEU A 191 -19.20 -11.33 -5.94
CA LEU A 191 -18.35 -12.29 -5.27
C LEU A 191 -18.89 -13.71 -5.47
N SER A 192 -18.00 -14.65 -5.77
CA SER A 192 -18.30 -16.09 -5.79
C SER A 192 -18.67 -16.60 -4.38
N GLU A 193 -19.30 -17.76 -4.32
CA GLU A 193 -19.65 -18.40 -3.03
C GLU A 193 -18.40 -18.65 -2.15
N ALA A 194 -17.27 -19.03 -2.75
CA ALA A 194 -16.02 -19.24 -2.03
C ALA A 194 -15.49 -17.93 -1.42
N GLU A 195 -15.51 -16.84 -2.18
CA GLU A 195 -15.11 -15.52 -1.70
C GLU A 195 -16.03 -15.00 -0.58
N GLN A 196 -17.33 -15.24 -0.70
CA GLN A 196 -18.30 -14.91 0.34
C GLN A 196 -18.07 -15.74 1.63
N ARG A 197 -17.79 -17.05 1.52
CA ARG A 197 -17.40 -17.87 2.67
C ARG A 197 -16.11 -17.37 3.31
N GLY A 198 -15.12 -16.98 2.50
CA GLY A 198 -13.86 -16.42 2.96
C GLY A 198 -14.05 -15.11 3.71
N MET A 199 -14.88 -14.19 3.20
CA MET A 199 -15.25 -12.96 3.91
C MET A 199 -15.94 -13.27 5.24
N ALA A 200 -16.88 -14.21 5.26
CA ALA A 200 -17.56 -14.62 6.48
C ALA A 200 -16.59 -15.21 7.52
N SER A 201 -15.60 -16.00 7.07
CA SER A 201 -14.52 -16.56 7.91
C SER A 201 -13.59 -15.48 8.44
N PHE A 202 -13.19 -14.51 7.62
CA PHE A 202 -12.39 -13.36 8.01
C PHE A 202 -13.08 -12.52 9.12
N ILE A 203 -14.39 -12.26 8.97
CA ILE A 203 -15.16 -11.54 9.98
C ILE A 203 -15.33 -12.40 11.25
N ARG A 204 -15.57 -13.72 11.11
CA ARG A 204 -15.78 -14.63 12.26
C ARG A 204 -14.50 -14.80 13.08
N ALA A 205 -13.35 -14.89 12.42
CA ALA A 205 -12.04 -14.98 13.07
C ALA A 205 -11.61 -13.66 13.74
N ASN A 206 -12.39 -12.58 13.60
CA ASN A 206 -12.12 -11.25 14.16
C ASN A 206 -10.93 -10.51 13.55
N CYS A 207 -10.55 -10.82 12.30
CA CYS A 207 -9.52 -10.10 11.56
C CYS A 207 -9.92 -8.61 11.36
N VAL A 208 -11.22 -8.35 11.32
CA VAL A 208 -11.82 -7.01 11.20
C VAL A 208 -11.51 -6.08 12.37
N SER A 209 -10.97 -6.58 13.49
CA SER A 209 -10.55 -5.71 14.60
C SER A 209 -9.39 -4.78 14.26
N CYS A 210 -8.60 -5.14 13.25
CA CYS A 210 -7.45 -4.37 12.77
C CYS A 210 -7.55 -4.07 11.26
N HIS A 211 -8.18 -4.98 10.51
CA HIS A 211 -8.35 -4.89 9.06
C HIS A 211 -9.78 -4.46 8.71
N ASP A 212 -10.06 -3.17 8.86
CA ASP A 212 -11.35 -2.54 8.61
C ASP A 212 -11.25 -1.41 7.57
N GLY A 213 -12.39 -0.75 7.31
CA GLY A 213 -12.50 0.38 6.40
C GLY A 213 -12.34 0.01 4.92
N PRO A 214 -12.16 1.02 4.04
CA PRO A 214 -12.10 0.82 2.59
C PRO A 214 -10.85 0.08 2.13
N LEU A 215 -9.77 0.12 2.90
CA LEU A 215 -8.50 -0.54 2.59
C LEU A 215 -8.36 -1.91 3.26
N LEU A 216 -9.25 -2.31 4.15
CA LEU A 216 -9.09 -3.45 5.06
C LEU A 216 -7.73 -3.34 5.78
N GLY A 217 -7.50 -2.21 6.43
CA GLY A 217 -6.27 -1.80 7.10
C GLY A 217 -5.79 -0.40 6.69
N GLY A 218 -4.51 -0.10 6.85
CA GLY A 218 -3.88 1.19 6.47
C GLY A 218 -4.05 2.32 7.48
N VAL A 219 -4.82 2.14 8.54
CA VAL A 219 -5.18 3.19 9.51
C VAL A 219 -4.61 2.94 10.89
N ALA A 220 -4.85 1.77 11.45
CA ALA A 220 -4.40 1.40 12.79
C ALA A 220 -2.89 1.12 12.85
N PHE A 221 -2.33 1.28 14.05
CA PHE A 221 -0.97 0.85 14.39
C PHE A 221 -1.09 -0.19 15.49
N GLU A 222 -0.52 -1.38 15.28
CA GLU A 222 -0.66 -2.50 16.18
C GLU A 222 0.67 -3.19 16.42
N LYS A 223 0.83 -3.72 17.62
CA LYS A 223 1.99 -4.54 17.96
C LYS A 223 1.91 -5.86 17.21
N LEU A 224 2.89 -6.15 16.36
CA LEU A 224 3.01 -7.47 15.75
C LEU A 224 3.40 -8.50 16.81
N GLY A 225 2.56 -9.51 16.96
CA GLY A 225 2.77 -10.53 17.97
C GLY A 225 2.11 -10.23 19.31
N GLN A 226 0.84 -9.82 19.31
CA GLN A 226 0.07 -9.56 20.55
C GLN A 226 -0.16 -10.83 21.39
N LYS A 227 -0.30 -12.00 20.77
CA LYS A 227 -0.56 -13.28 21.43
C LYS A 227 0.64 -14.20 21.46
N ALA A 228 1.47 -14.17 20.41
CA ALA A 228 2.73 -14.90 20.35
C ALA A 228 3.76 -14.04 19.62
N PRO A 229 5.05 -14.02 20.04
CA PRO A 229 6.04 -13.15 19.42
C PRO A 229 6.29 -13.55 17.97
N TYR A 230 6.46 -12.55 17.09
CA TYR A 230 6.99 -12.76 15.75
C TYR A 230 8.47 -13.19 15.84
N ALA A 231 8.90 -14.09 14.96
CA ALA A 231 10.24 -14.67 15.07
C ALA A 231 11.36 -13.63 14.87
N ASN A 232 11.18 -12.68 13.94
CA ASN A 232 12.15 -11.63 13.68
C ASN A 232 11.91 -10.41 14.58
N GLN A 233 12.81 -10.16 15.51
CA GLN A 233 12.77 -9.06 16.47
C GLN A 233 13.85 -8.00 16.19
N THR A 234 14.46 -7.99 15.00
CA THR A 234 15.54 -7.03 14.68
C THR A 234 15.01 -5.66 14.31
N ASP A 235 13.87 -5.59 13.64
CA ASP A 235 13.15 -4.34 13.35
C ASP A 235 12.08 -4.12 14.41
N LEU A 236 12.24 -3.08 15.20
CA LEU A 236 11.33 -2.77 16.29
C LEU A 236 10.17 -1.84 15.89
N GLY A 237 9.98 -1.58 14.58
CA GLY A 237 8.86 -0.81 14.06
C GLY A 237 8.89 0.66 14.50
N MET A 238 7.77 1.15 15.05
CA MET A 238 7.61 2.55 15.48
C MET A 238 8.62 2.97 16.56
N TYR A 239 9.12 2.03 17.36
CA TYR A 239 10.19 2.30 18.34
C TYR A 239 11.41 2.97 17.70
N GLU A 240 11.72 2.66 16.42
CA GLU A 240 12.87 3.29 15.74
C GLU A 240 12.74 4.80 15.63
N GLN A 241 11.51 5.32 15.62
CA GLN A 241 11.19 6.75 15.57
C GLN A 241 11.01 7.35 16.97
N THR A 242 10.25 6.68 17.84
CA THR A 242 9.78 7.24 19.12
C THR A 242 10.73 6.98 20.27
N LYS A 243 11.51 5.91 20.20
CA LYS A 243 12.34 5.35 21.29
C LYS A 243 11.54 5.02 22.57
N SER A 244 10.22 4.92 22.45
CA SER A 244 9.31 4.49 23.51
C SER A 244 9.21 2.96 23.53
N ASP A 245 9.43 2.33 24.69
CA ASP A 245 9.30 0.88 24.83
C ASP A 245 7.88 0.36 24.50
N ALA A 246 6.87 1.19 24.67
CA ALA A 246 5.49 0.88 24.30
C ALA A 246 5.31 0.67 22.79
N ASP A 247 6.19 1.26 21.98
CA ASP A 247 6.12 1.23 20.51
C ASP A 247 6.98 0.12 19.89
N LYS A 248 7.59 -0.74 20.70
CA LYS A 248 8.35 -1.89 20.21
C LYS A 248 7.44 -2.87 19.47
N MET A 249 7.87 -3.24 18.26
CA MET A 249 7.12 -4.10 17.34
C MET A 249 5.77 -3.52 16.88
N VAL A 250 5.55 -2.22 17.06
CA VAL A 250 4.34 -1.56 16.56
C VAL A 250 4.57 -1.17 15.08
N PHE A 251 3.66 -1.64 14.24
CA PHE A 251 3.65 -1.36 12.80
C PHE A 251 2.27 -0.88 12.37
N LYS A 252 2.23 -0.13 11.28
CA LYS A 252 0.96 0.16 10.62
C LYS A 252 0.35 -1.14 10.11
N VAL A 253 -0.92 -1.37 10.39
CA VAL A 253 -1.69 -2.48 9.84
C VAL A 253 -1.71 -2.36 8.31
N SER A 254 -1.21 -3.36 7.61
CA SER A 254 -1.17 -3.35 6.14
C SER A 254 -2.57 -3.33 5.55
N GLN A 255 -2.74 -2.58 4.47
CA GLN A 255 -3.92 -2.74 3.63
C GLN A 255 -3.94 -4.14 3.00
N LEU A 256 -5.15 -4.68 2.74
CA LEU A 256 -5.30 -5.98 2.10
C LEU A 256 -5.74 -5.89 0.64
N ARG A 257 -5.97 -4.68 0.10
CA ARG A 257 -6.22 -4.50 -1.33
C ARG A 257 -5.01 -4.98 -2.14
N ASN A 258 -5.28 -5.77 -3.17
CA ASN A 258 -4.27 -6.39 -4.04
C ASN A 258 -3.30 -7.35 -3.33
N ILE A 259 -3.61 -7.82 -2.13
CA ILE A 259 -2.69 -8.62 -1.30
C ILE A 259 -2.23 -9.90 -1.99
N THR A 260 -3.03 -10.52 -2.85
CA THR A 260 -2.68 -11.71 -3.63
C THR A 260 -1.52 -11.50 -4.61
N LEU A 261 -1.23 -10.23 -4.94
CA LEU A 261 -0.20 -9.85 -5.91
C LEU A 261 1.05 -9.23 -5.24
N THR A 262 1.02 -8.98 -3.92
CA THR A 262 2.06 -8.19 -3.22
C THR A 262 3.00 -9.02 -2.34
N GLY A 263 3.03 -10.34 -2.54
CA GLY A 263 4.02 -11.18 -1.86
C GLY A 263 5.47 -10.83 -2.25
N PRO A 264 6.47 -11.19 -1.40
CA PRO A 264 6.34 -11.84 -0.10
C PRO A 264 5.82 -10.90 0.99
N TYR A 265 5.41 -11.45 2.13
CA TYR A 265 4.58 -10.79 3.12
C TYR A 265 5.34 -10.37 4.38
N TYR A 266 4.67 -9.55 5.22
CA TYR A 266 5.18 -8.89 6.41
C TYR A 266 6.20 -7.78 6.11
N HIS A 267 6.55 -7.01 7.13
CA HIS A 267 7.44 -5.86 7.00
C HIS A 267 8.86 -6.22 6.54
N ASP A 268 9.29 -7.45 6.77
CA ASP A 268 10.61 -7.96 6.42
C ASP A 268 10.60 -8.90 5.19
N GLY A 269 9.44 -9.11 4.55
CA GLY A 269 9.29 -9.95 3.36
C GLY A 269 9.65 -11.42 3.56
N LYS A 270 9.62 -11.93 4.81
CA LYS A 270 10.08 -13.30 5.10
C LYS A 270 9.03 -14.38 4.94
N ILE A 271 7.78 -14.01 4.80
CA ILE A 271 6.69 -14.97 4.60
C ILE A 271 6.41 -15.09 3.11
N ALA A 272 6.66 -16.27 2.56
CA ALA A 272 6.67 -16.47 1.11
C ALA A 272 5.27 -16.59 0.50
N THR A 273 4.32 -17.21 1.21
CA THR A 273 2.98 -17.51 0.69
C THR A 273 1.89 -16.78 1.46
N LEU A 274 0.78 -16.49 0.76
CA LEU A 274 -0.38 -15.84 1.37
C LEU A 274 -1.02 -16.71 2.45
N ASP A 275 -1.15 -17.99 2.21
CA ASP A 275 -1.73 -18.94 3.17
C ASP A 275 -0.91 -18.99 4.47
N GLU A 276 0.42 -19.00 4.36
CA GLU A 276 1.31 -18.91 5.53
C GLU A 276 1.12 -17.58 6.26
N ALA A 277 1.00 -16.48 5.53
CA ALA A 277 0.78 -15.15 6.12
C ALA A 277 -0.55 -15.08 6.87
N ILE A 278 -1.63 -15.65 6.32
CA ILE A 278 -2.95 -15.73 6.98
C ILE A 278 -2.84 -16.56 8.26
N GLN A 279 -2.25 -17.76 8.17
CA GLN A 279 -2.12 -18.66 9.33
C GLN A 279 -1.29 -18.05 10.45
N GLN A 280 -0.14 -17.45 10.10
CA GLN A 280 0.70 -16.78 11.08
C GLN A 280 0.02 -15.57 11.71
N MET A 281 -0.70 -14.75 10.91
CA MET A 281 -1.41 -13.59 11.44
C MET A 281 -2.48 -14.00 12.46
N ALA A 282 -3.27 -15.02 12.17
CA ALA A 282 -4.27 -15.55 13.08
C ALA A 282 -3.63 -16.01 14.40
N LYS A 283 -2.52 -16.75 14.34
CA LYS A 283 -1.80 -17.23 15.52
C LYS A 283 -1.16 -16.09 16.32
N LEU A 284 -0.43 -15.19 15.64
CA LEU A 284 0.37 -14.16 16.31
C LEU A 284 -0.48 -13.05 16.91
N GLN A 285 -1.57 -12.65 16.23
CA GLN A 285 -2.39 -11.51 16.65
C GLN A 285 -3.63 -11.93 17.46
N LEU A 286 -4.25 -13.05 17.10
CA LEU A 286 -5.51 -13.47 17.69
C LEU A 286 -5.39 -14.69 18.60
N GLY A 287 -4.27 -15.45 18.51
CA GLY A 287 -4.08 -16.70 19.25
C GLY A 287 -4.98 -17.83 18.75
N VAL A 288 -5.39 -17.75 17.48
CA VAL A 288 -6.31 -18.71 16.84
C VAL A 288 -5.54 -19.53 15.81
N GLU A 289 -5.81 -20.82 15.77
CA GLU A 289 -5.38 -21.70 14.68
C GLU A 289 -6.56 -21.89 13.73
N LEU A 290 -6.38 -21.44 12.48
CA LEU A 290 -7.36 -21.63 11.42
C LEU A 290 -7.18 -23.03 10.82
N SER A 291 -8.28 -23.67 10.43
CA SER A 291 -8.22 -24.88 9.61
C SER A 291 -7.71 -24.56 8.20
N SER A 292 -7.19 -25.57 7.49
CA SER A 292 -6.75 -25.39 6.11
C SER A 292 -7.88 -24.91 5.18
N GLU A 293 -9.12 -25.30 5.46
CA GLU A 293 -10.31 -24.86 4.72
C GLU A 293 -10.57 -23.35 4.97
N GLU A 294 -10.50 -22.89 6.22
CA GLU A 294 -10.68 -21.47 6.57
C GLU A 294 -9.58 -20.61 5.94
N VAL A 295 -8.34 -21.07 5.94
CA VAL A 295 -7.22 -20.37 5.27
C VAL A 295 -7.48 -20.27 3.77
N ALA A 296 -7.88 -21.39 3.13
CA ALA A 296 -8.18 -21.40 1.70
C ALA A 296 -9.35 -20.47 1.34
N ASP A 297 -10.44 -20.50 2.13
CA ASP A 297 -11.59 -19.62 1.92
C ASP A 297 -11.20 -18.14 2.09
N ILE A 298 -10.42 -17.77 3.12
CA ILE A 298 -9.93 -16.40 3.31
C ILE A 298 -9.02 -15.99 2.14
N SER A 299 -8.16 -16.87 1.66
CA SER A 299 -7.32 -16.65 0.48
C SER A 299 -8.18 -16.39 -0.77
N GLN A 300 -9.30 -17.12 -0.95
CA GLN A 300 -10.26 -16.82 -2.02
C GLN A 300 -10.89 -15.44 -1.86
N PHE A 301 -11.32 -15.06 -0.65
CA PHE A 301 -11.84 -13.71 -0.42
C PHE A 301 -10.84 -12.63 -0.85
N PHE A 302 -9.56 -12.82 -0.62
CA PHE A 302 -8.55 -11.85 -1.01
C PHE A 302 -8.41 -11.68 -2.54
N ASN A 303 -8.81 -12.66 -3.36
CA ASN A 303 -8.89 -12.47 -4.81
C ASN A 303 -9.90 -11.37 -5.17
N ALA A 304 -11.03 -11.28 -4.46
CA ALA A 304 -12.03 -10.23 -4.69
C ALA A 304 -11.50 -8.80 -4.37
N LEU A 305 -10.40 -8.68 -3.62
CA LEU A 305 -9.75 -7.41 -3.30
C LEU A 305 -8.73 -6.97 -4.37
N THR A 306 -8.55 -7.77 -5.42
CA THR A 306 -7.64 -7.47 -6.53
C THR A 306 -8.28 -6.47 -7.49
N ASP A 307 -7.51 -5.50 -7.94
CA ASP A 307 -7.89 -4.55 -8.99
C ASP A 307 -8.40 -5.29 -10.23
N LYS A 308 -9.58 -4.92 -10.72
CA LYS A 308 -10.21 -5.50 -11.91
C LYS A 308 -9.30 -5.52 -13.14
N THR A 309 -8.38 -4.55 -13.26
CA THR A 309 -7.43 -4.48 -14.38
C THR A 309 -6.22 -5.40 -14.21
N ARG A 310 -6.05 -5.99 -13.01
CA ARG A 310 -4.94 -6.87 -12.61
C ARG A 310 -5.38 -8.30 -12.31
N GLU A 311 -6.68 -8.55 -12.29
CA GLU A 311 -7.19 -9.92 -12.18
C GLU A 311 -6.68 -10.75 -13.36
N LYS A 312 -6.17 -11.95 -13.06
CA LYS A 312 -5.85 -12.91 -14.12
C LYS A 312 -7.16 -13.46 -14.68
N PRO A 313 -7.27 -13.59 -16.03
CA PRO A 313 -8.46 -14.16 -16.66
C PRO A 313 -8.70 -15.62 -16.24
#